data_6e0714e7fc5af1de8516476aeff15e9d
#
_entry.id   6e0714e7fc5af1de8516476aeff15e9d
#
_cell.length_a   1.000
_cell.length_b   1.000
_cell.length_c   1.000
_cell.angle_alpha   90.00
_cell.angle_beta   90.00
_cell.angle_gamma   90.00
#
_symmetry.space_group_name_H-M   'P 1'
#
loop_
_entity.id
_entity.type
_entity.pdbx_description
1 polymer ?
#
loop_
_entity_poly.entity_id
_entity_poly.type
_entity_poly.pdbx_seq_one_letter_code
_entity_poly.pdbx_strand_id
1 'polypeptide(L)'
;MSWYNEAVFYHIYPLGLTGAPKQNEYGEPVHRLNTLLPWIDHIKEIGCTALYIGPLFESVGHGYETTDYRKLDSRLGDNEDLKNFVAACHEKGIKVIFDGVFNHTGRDFFAFKDIQEKRQNSPYVNWYCNVNFSGNTEYNDGFSYENWGGYNLLVKLNQRNPDVQNYICDVIRFWVSEFDVDGIRLDAADVLDFDFMKQLRRTAEEVKPDFWLMGEVIHGDYSRWVNGSTLHSVTNYALHKALYSGHNDHNYFEIAHTVKYLQNMGDLDLYNFVDNHDVERIYTKLSNKAHFAPVHVLLYTLPGVPSIYYGSEFGIEGRKERTSDDSLRPALNLADYADAVEKNPCTALVTALGKVRQNTPALNYGSYAELMLTNRQYAFARDLEGVRVIVTVNNDDNAASMELAAGNAAEYVGTLTGEKVAVENGRIHVTVAGNSGNIWVPAGDMPEYKPVEINAKMPETADKATETAKADQAKEEAAATVAEQNAAPASQAQETAEKADRTNETVATTANSSDNTVNASQKAADNAAANIPAAAEPASANAQVTVDWSKSPEDMTVEELQAGILA
;
A
#
# COMPACT_ATOMS: atom_id res chain seq x y z
N MET A 1 23.10 -12.00 1.96
CA MET A 1 22.24 -10.79 1.96
C MET A 1 21.28 -10.96 0.81
N SER A 2 19.99 -10.82 1.05
CA SER A 2 18.99 -11.05 0.03
C SER A 2 18.71 -9.75 -0.74
N TRP A 3 18.35 -9.85 -2.01
CA TRP A 3 18.14 -8.70 -2.90
C TRP A 3 17.12 -7.69 -2.34
N TYR A 4 16.12 -8.14 -1.60
CA TYR A 4 15.05 -7.30 -1.08
C TYR A 4 15.49 -6.36 0.06
N ASN A 5 16.59 -6.66 0.77
CA ASN A 5 17.14 -5.75 1.78
C ASN A 5 17.72 -4.47 1.16
N GLU A 6 18.18 -4.54 -0.10
CA GLU A 6 18.73 -3.42 -0.86
C GLU A 6 17.71 -2.77 -1.81
N ALA A 7 16.50 -3.33 -1.88
CA ALA A 7 15.51 -2.89 -2.84
C ALA A 7 14.99 -1.47 -2.54
N VAL A 8 14.71 -0.76 -3.62
CA VAL A 8 13.84 0.40 -3.67
C VAL A 8 12.70 0.03 -4.59
N PHE A 9 11.50 -0.09 -4.05
CA PHE A 9 10.34 -0.53 -4.80
C PHE A 9 9.65 0.61 -5.55
N TYR A 10 9.16 0.28 -6.72
CA TYR A 10 8.11 1.03 -7.41
C TYR A 10 6.84 0.20 -7.40
N HIS A 11 5.70 0.80 -7.09
CA HIS A 11 4.43 0.10 -6.98
C HIS A 11 3.48 0.55 -8.09
N ILE A 12 2.97 -0.39 -8.88
CA ILE A 12 1.99 -0.15 -9.95
C ILE A 12 0.67 -0.90 -9.67
N TYR A 13 -0.44 -0.17 -9.73
CA TYR A 13 -1.78 -0.75 -9.89
C TYR A 13 -2.13 -0.73 -11.40
N PRO A 14 -1.97 -1.88 -12.10
CA PRO A 14 -1.91 -1.89 -13.56
C PRO A 14 -3.23 -1.58 -14.25
N LEU A 15 -4.37 -2.00 -13.71
CA LEU A 15 -5.69 -1.70 -14.28
C LEU A 15 -5.95 -0.19 -14.31
N GLY A 16 -5.57 0.53 -13.24
CA GLY A 16 -5.67 1.98 -13.19
C GLY A 16 -4.69 2.65 -14.13
N LEU A 17 -3.38 2.38 -13.97
CA LEU A 17 -2.33 3.04 -14.74
C LEU A 17 -2.54 2.94 -16.26
N THR A 18 -3.01 1.79 -16.74
CA THR A 18 -3.28 1.55 -18.17
C THR A 18 -4.63 2.05 -18.65
N GLY A 19 -5.49 2.58 -17.77
CA GLY A 19 -6.85 2.99 -18.11
C GLY A 19 -7.74 1.82 -18.57
N ALA A 20 -7.57 0.65 -17.96
CA ALA A 20 -8.39 -0.51 -18.25
C ALA A 20 -9.85 -0.28 -17.84
N PRO A 21 -10.85 -0.86 -18.55
CA PRO A 21 -12.25 -0.79 -18.16
C PRO A 21 -12.48 -1.30 -16.73
N LYS A 22 -13.41 -0.67 -15.99
CA LYS A 22 -13.71 -1.05 -14.59
C LYS A 22 -14.29 -2.45 -14.47
N GLN A 23 -15.09 -2.88 -15.45
CA GLN A 23 -15.66 -4.23 -15.50
C GLN A 23 -14.96 -5.07 -16.56
N ASN A 24 -14.74 -6.34 -16.25
CA ASN A 24 -14.18 -7.30 -17.17
C ASN A 24 -15.32 -8.01 -17.92
N GLU A 25 -15.33 -7.89 -19.23
CA GLU A 25 -16.31 -8.57 -20.10
C GLU A 25 -15.81 -9.94 -20.56
N TYR A 26 -14.62 -10.37 -20.10
CA TYR A 26 -13.97 -11.64 -20.44
C TYR A 26 -13.82 -11.85 -21.95
N GLY A 27 -13.59 -10.74 -22.68
CA GLY A 27 -13.40 -10.74 -24.13
C GLY A 27 -12.00 -11.18 -24.55
N GLU A 28 -11.69 -10.95 -25.84
CA GLU A 28 -10.33 -11.14 -26.36
C GLU A 28 -9.33 -10.24 -25.63
N PRO A 29 -8.09 -10.69 -25.40
CA PRO A 29 -7.07 -9.91 -24.71
C PRO A 29 -6.81 -8.56 -25.38
N VAL A 30 -6.72 -7.52 -24.56
CA VAL A 30 -6.31 -6.18 -25.00
C VAL A 30 -4.95 -5.86 -24.37
N HIS A 31 -3.91 -5.83 -25.17
CA HIS A 31 -2.49 -5.81 -24.77
C HIS A 31 -2.06 -4.48 -24.13
N ARG A 32 -2.80 -4.01 -23.09
CA ARG A 32 -2.52 -2.75 -22.38
C ARG A 32 -1.24 -2.82 -21.56
N LEU A 33 -0.87 -4.00 -21.05
CA LEU A 33 0.36 -4.17 -20.28
C LEU A 33 1.58 -3.70 -21.06
N ASN A 34 1.58 -3.85 -22.38
CA ASN A 34 2.68 -3.41 -23.25
C ASN A 34 2.88 -1.88 -23.25
N THR A 35 1.86 -1.10 -22.86
CA THR A 35 2.01 0.35 -22.68
C THR A 35 2.88 0.71 -21.47
N LEU A 36 3.12 -0.24 -20.57
CA LEU A 36 3.97 -0.07 -19.39
C LEU A 36 5.45 -0.37 -19.66
N LEU A 37 5.84 -0.90 -20.83
CA LEU A 37 7.24 -1.16 -21.17
C LEU A 37 8.14 0.10 -21.04
N PRO A 38 7.75 1.30 -21.47
CA PRO A 38 8.54 2.52 -21.26
C PRO A 38 8.71 2.90 -19.78
N TRP A 39 7.76 2.49 -18.90
CA TRP A 39 7.87 2.75 -17.47
C TRP A 39 9.04 2.02 -16.81
N ILE A 40 9.52 0.91 -17.40
CA ILE A 40 10.68 0.16 -16.89
C ILE A 40 11.94 1.04 -16.90
N ASP A 41 12.15 1.82 -17.97
CA ASP A 41 13.27 2.76 -18.03
C ASP A 41 13.12 3.90 -17.02
N HIS A 42 11.92 4.46 -16.86
CA HIS A 42 11.63 5.47 -15.84
C HIS A 42 11.87 4.94 -14.42
N ILE A 43 11.37 3.75 -14.09
CA ILE A 43 11.58 3.08 -12.80
C ILE A 43 13.08 2.97 -12.49
N LYS A 44 13.87 2.56 -13.49
CA LYS A 44 15.33 2.46 -13.35
C LYS A 44 15.99 3.81 -13.17
N GLU A 45 15.55 4.84 -13.93
CA GLU A 45 16.11 6.19 -13.90
C GLU A 45 15.91 6.86 -12.55
N ILE A 46 14.73 6.71 -11.93
CA ILE A 46 14.44 7.26 -10.60
C ILE A 46 15.07 6.46 -9.46
N GLY A 47 15.85 5.42 -9.78
CA GLY A 47 16.63 4.65 -8.81
C GLY A 47 15.87 3.54 -8.11
N CYS A 48 14.76 3.07 -8.66
CA CYS A 48 14.10 1.87 -8.18
C CYS A 48 14.75 0.61 -8.74
N THR A 49 14.80 -0.46 -7.93
CA THR A 49 15.45 -1.73 -8.25
C THR A 49 14.48 -2.91 -8.18
N ALA A 50 13.27 -2.67 -7.75
CA ALA A 50 12.21 -3.66 -7.69
C ALA A 50 10.85 -3.05 -8.05
N LEU A 51 9.99 -3.87 -8.62
CA LEU A 51 8.63 -3.53 -9.01
C LEU A 51 7.65 -4.42 -8.25
N TYR A 52 6.72 -3.82 -7.52
CA TYR A 52 5.49 -4.46 -7.08
C TYR A 52 4.39 -4.08 -8.09
N ILE A 53 3.81 -5.08 -8.75
CA ILE A 53 2.74 -4.89 -9.72
C ILE A 53 1.57 -5.82 -9.43
N GLY A 54 0.39 -5.27 -9.30
CA GLY A 54 -0.82 -6.04 -9.07
C GLY A 54 -2.00 -5.21 -8.59
N PRO A 55 -3.17 -5.86 -8.54
CA PRO A 55 -3.46 -7.24 -8.99
C PRO A 55 -3.39 -7.39 -10.52
N LEU A 56 -2.99 -8.58 -11.00
CA LEU A 56 -2.71 -8.83 -12.43
C LEU A 56 -3.65 -9.86 -13.07
N PHE A 57 -4.17 -10.80 -12.29
CA PHE A 57 -4.82 -11.99 -12.81
C PHE A 57 -6.31 -11.78 -13.07
N GLU A 58 -6.90 -12.63 -13.93
CA GLU A 58 -8.29 -12.51 -14.38
C GLU A 58 -9.24 -12.28 -13.21
N SER A 59 -10.03 -11.22 -13.29
CA SER A 59 -10.90 -10.75 -12.21
C SER A 59 -12.18 -10.12 -12.74
N VAL A 60 -13.14 -9.89 -11.86
CA VAL A 60 -14.45 -9.31 -12.24
C VAL A 60 -14.34 -7.80 -12.50
N GLY A 61 -13.66 -7.07 -11.61
CA GLY A 61 -13.64 -5.61 -11.62
C GLY A 61 -12.31 -5.01 -11.21
N HIS A 62 -12.12 -4.72 -9.92
CA HIS A 62 -10.93 -4.00 -9.44
C HIS A 62 -9.66 -4.88 -9.27
N GLY A 63 -9.73 -6.16 -9.65
CA GLY A 63 -8.56 -7.04 -9.64
C GLY A 63 -8.48 -7.98 -8.44
N TYR A 64 -9.16 -7.66 -7.34
CA TYR A 64 -9.15 -8.49 -6.13
C TYR A 64 -10.23 -9.56 -6.12
N GLU A 65 -11.16 -9.56 -7.06
CA GLU A 65 -12.15 -10.63 -7.29
C GLU A 65 -11.63 -11.66 -8.29
N THR A 66 -10.53 -12.31 -7.94
CA THR A 66 -9.81 -13.23 -8.83
C THR A 66 -10.70 -14.37 -9.30
N THR A 67 -10.74 -14.60 -10.60
CA THR A 67 -11.51 -15.66 -11.25
C THR A 67 -10.62 -16.74 -11.88
N ASP A 68 -9.36 -16.40 -12.22
CA ASP A 68 -8.34 -17.34 -12.66
C ASP A 68 -6.94 -16.85 -12.30
N TYR A 69 -6.23 -17.53 -11.41
CA TYR A 69 -4.87 -17.20 -11.00
C TYR A 69 -3.78 -17.50 -12.04
N ARG A 70 -4.11 -18.20 -13.12
CA ARG A 70 -3.13 -18.65 -14.15
C ARG A 70 -3.26 -17.91 -15.46
N LYS A 71 -4.19 -16.96 -15.54
CA LYS A 71 -4.46 -16.15 -16.71
C LYS A 71 -4.31 -14.68 -16.37
N LEU A 72 -3.48 -13.97 -17.13
CA LEU A 72 -3.44 -12.50 -17.05
C LEU A 72 -4.84 -11.95 -17.35
N ASP A 73 -5.24 -10.91 -16.63
CA ASP A 73 -6.52 -10.23 -16.86
C ASP A 73 -6.61 -9.80 -18.33
N SER A 74 -7.68 -10.22 -19.01
CA SER A 74 -7.88 -9.96 -20.44
C SER A 74 -7.92 -8.47 -20.80
N ARG A 75 -8.19 -7.62 -19.82
CA ARG A 75 -8.09 -6.15 -19.97
C ARG A 75 -6.65 -5.65 -20.05
N LEU A 76 -5.68 -6.42 -19.56
CA LEU A 76 -4.25 -6.10 -19.57
C LEU A 76 -3.50 -6.78 -20.73
N GLY A 77 -3.95 -7.98 -21.15
CA GLY A 77 -3.31 -8.73 -22.21
C GLY A 77 -3.44 -10.24 -22.03
N ASP A 78 -2.41 -10.98 -22.41
CA ASP A 78 -2.28 -12.41 -22.22
C ASP A 78 -1.00 -12.78 -21.45
N ASN A 79 -0.81 -14.07 -21.18
CA ASN A 79 0.34 -14.55 -20.41
C ASN A 79 1.68 -14.27 -21.09
N GLU A 80 1.72 -14.21 -22.42
CA GLU A 80 2.95 -13.88 -23.14
C GLU A 80 3.34 -12.41 -22.94
N ASP A 81 2.37 -11.49 -22.89
CA ASP A 81 2.64 -10.10 -22.53
C ASP A 81 3.26 -9.99 -21.13
N LEU A 82 2.71 -10.71 -20.14
CA LEU A 82 3.23 -10.66 -18.76
C LEU A 82 4.64 -11.27 -18.68
N LYS A 83 4.89 -12.38 -19.35
CA LYS A 83 6.21 -13.00 -19.43
C LYS A 83 7.25 -12.06 -20.04
N ASN A 84 6.90 -11.43 -21.16
CA ASN A 84 7.77 -10.47 -21.83
C ASN A 84 8.03 -9.23 -20.98
N PHE A 85 7.01 -8.75 -20.26
CA PHE A 85 7.14 -7.60 -19.34
C PHE A 85 8.10 -7.91 -18.19
N VAL A 86 7.96 -9.06 -17.52
CA VAL A 86 8.86 -9.49 -16.43
C VAL A 86 10.29 -9.67 -16.95
N ALA A 87 10.47 -10.30 -18.13
CA ALA A 87 11.77 -10.46 -18.75
C ALA A 87 12.43 -9.08 -19.03
N ALA A 88 11.68 -8.10 -19.53
CA ALA A 88 12.18 -6.75 -19.76
C ALA A 88 12.59 -6.05 -18.45
N CYS A 89 11.85 -6.26 -17.36
CA CYS A 89 12.26 -5.77 -16.04
C CYS A 89 13.60 -6.40 -15.60
N HIS A 90 13.75 -7.72 -15.75
CA HIS A 90 14.97 -8.44 -15.39
C HIS A 90 16.18 -8.00 -16.23
N GLU A 91 15.99 -7.73 -17.52
CA GLU A 91 17.06 -7.18 -18.39
C GLU A 91 17.59 -5.83 -17.89
N LYS A 92 16.75 -5.02 -17.23
CA LYS A 92 17.14 -3.77 -16.58
C LYS A 92 17.62 -3.95 -15.14
N GLY A 93 17.67 -5.18 -14.63
CA GLY A 93 18.05 -5.50 -13.25
C GLY A 93 17.00 -5.11 -12.22
N ILE A 94 15.72 -5.07 -12.61
CA ILE A 94 14.57 -4.79 -11.75
C ILE A 94 13.93 -6.12 -11.37
N LYS A 95 13.84 -6.40 -10.07
CA LYS A 95 13.10 -7.54 -9.51
C LYS A 95 11.60 -7.28 -9.56
N VAL A 96 10.80 -8.32 -9.74
CA VAL A 96 9.35 -8.19 -9.88
C VAL A 96 8.62 -9.05 -8.86
N ILE A 97 7.66 -8.45 -8.13
CA ILE A 97 6.73 -9.18 -7.27
C ILE A 97 5.29 -8.95 -7.71
N PHE A 98 4.46 -9.99 -7.58
CA PHE A 98 3.03 -9.96 -7.92
C PHE A 98 2.16 -9.83 -6.67
N ASP A 99 0.90 -9.46 -6.87
CA ASP A 99 -0.12 -9.47 -5.83
C ASP A 99 -0.80 -10.85 -5.74
N GLY A 100 -0.73 -11.46 -4.57
CA GLY A 100 -1.32 -12.76 -4.26
C GLY A 100 -2.59 -12.62 -3.45
N VAL A 101 -3.74 -12.64 -4.12
CA VAL A 101 -5.07 -12.56 -3.49
C VAL A 101 -5.50 -13.96 -3.06
N PHE A 102 -4.99 -14.45 -1.91
CA PHE A 102 -5.17 -15.84 -1.48
C PHE A 102 -6.15 -16.01 -0.30
N ASN A 103 -6.70 -14.90 0.21
CA ASN A 103 -7.72 -14.95 1.24
C ASN A 103 -9.10 -15.30 0.68
N HIS A 104 -9.40 -14.87 -0.54
CA HIS A 104 -10.73 -15.01 -1.16
C HIS A 104 -10.60 -15.14 -2.69
N THR A 105 -11.71 -15.50 -3.34
CA THR A 105 -11.84 -15.47 -4.81
C THR A 105 -13.07 -14.66 -5.21
N GLY A 106 -13.12 -14.27 -6.48
CA GLY A 106 -14.37 -13.82 -7.10
C GLY A 106 -15.38 -14.97 -7.24
N ARG A 107 -16.64 -14.60 -7.48
CA ARG A 107 -17.74 -15.57 -7.64
C ARG A 107 -17.66 -16.35 -8.95
N ASP A 108 -16.93 -15.81 -9.95
CA ASP A 108 -16.71 -16.47 -11.23
C ASP A 108 -15.53 -17.46 -11.22
N PHE A 109 -14.86 -17.64 -10.08
CA PHE A 109 -13.82 -18.65 -9.94
C PHE A 109 -14.40 -20.05 -10.11
N PHE A 110 -13.70 -20.93 -10.83
CA PHE A 110 -14.22 -22.25 -11.27
C PHE A 110 -14.83 -23.07 -10.13
N ALA A 111 -14.18 -23.09 -8.95
CA ALA A 111 -14.65 -23.87 -7.82
C ALA A 111 -15.96 -23.31 -7.22
N PHE A 112 -16.12 -21.97 -7.21
CA PHE A 112 -17.34 -21.36 -6.72
C PHE A 112 -18.49 -21.50 -7.73
N LYS A 113 -18.21 -21.39 -9.05
CA LYS A 113 -19.20 -21.69 -10.10
C LYS A 113 -19.73 -23.11 -10.01
N ASP A 114 -18.88 -24.08 -9.75
CA ASP A 114 -19.31 -25.48 -9.56
C ASP A 114 -20.27 -25.62 -8.37
N ILE A 115 -20.05 -24.86 -7.27
CA ILE A 115 -20.99 -24.82 -6.13
C ILE A 115 -22.32 -24.17 -6.53
N GLN A 116 -22.31 -23.10 -7.33
CA GLN A 116 -23.53 -22.47 -7.83
C GLN A 116 -24.37 -23.47 -8.67
N GLU A 117 -23.73 -24.29 -9.48
CA GLU A 117 -24.38 -25.27 -10.35
C GLU A 117 -24.81 -26.54 -9.60
N LYS A 118 -23.89 -27.17 -8.85
CA LYS A 118 -24.08 -28.51 -8.25
C LYS A 118 -24.51 -28.47 -6.79
N ARG A 119 -24.48 -27.32 -6.16
CA ARG A 119 -24.90 -27.11 -4.79
C ARG A 119 -24.09 -28.00 -3.83
N GLN A 120 -24.77 -28.69 -2.90
CA GLN A 120 -24.15 -29.62 -1.95
C GLN A 120 -23.45 -30.84 -2.59
N ASN A 121 -23.64 -31.07 -3.88
CA ASN A 121 -22.97 -32.13 -4.63
C ASN A 121 -21.64 -31.69 -5.23
N SER A 122 -21.28 -30.42 -5.12
CA SER A 122 -19.99 -29.93 -5.58
C SER A 122 -18.85 -30.47 -4.70
N PRO A 123 -17.73 -30.95 -5.29
CA PRO A 123 -16.56 -31.32 -4.52
C PRO A 123 -15.84 -30.11 -3.87
N TYR A 124 -16.20 -28.89 -4.26
CA TYR A 124 -15.57 -27.66 -3.80
C TYR A 124 -16.29 -26.98 -2.64
N VAL A 125 -17.36 -27.54 -2.10
CA VAL A 125 -18.11 -26.92 -0.97
C VAL A 125 -17.16 -26.59 0.18
N ASN A 126 -16.22 -27.49 0.50
CA ASN A 126 -15.26 -27.30 1.60
C ASN A 126 -14.06 -26.40 1.24
N TRP A 127 -13.98 -25.91 -0.01
CA TRP A 127 -12.97 -24.93 -0.41
C TRP A 127 -13.26 -23.53 0.13
N TYR A 128 -14.51 -23.29 0.52
CA TYR A 128 -14.98 -22.01 1.04
C TYR A 128 -15.48 -22.14 2.48
N CYS A 129 -15.40 -21.03 3.22
CA CYS A 129 -15.80 -20.98 4.60
C CYS A 129 -17.32 -20.83 4.72
N ASN A 130 -17.91 -21.57 5.67
CA ASN A 130 -19.30 -21.41 6.14
C ASN A 130 -20.38 -21.44 5.03
N VAL A 131 -20.20 -22.29 4.00
CA VAL A 131 -21.22 -22.48 2.96
C VAL A 131 -22.48 -23.08 3.57
N ASN A 132 -23.62 -22.38 3.47
CA ASN A 132 -24.90 -22.75 4.07
C ASN A 132 -26.02 -22.72 3.04
N PHE A 133 -26.49 -23.89 2.64
CA PHE A 133 -27.57 -24.07 1.63
C PHE A 133 -28.99 -23.77 2.16
N SER A 134 -29.13 -23.39 3.43
CA SER A 134 -30.37 -22.83 4.00
C SER A 134 -30.36 -21.31 4.09
N GLY A 135 -29.24 -20.66 3.71
CA GLY A 135 -29.07 -19.21 3.67
C GLY A 135 -29.31 -18.61 2.29
N ASN A 136 -29.09 -17.32 2.18
CA ASN A 136 -29.09 -16.57 0.91
C ASN A 136 -28.21 -15.33 1.02
N THR A 137 -27.89 -14.74 -0.12
CA THR A 137 -27.20 -13.46 -0.25
C THR A 137 -27.97 -12.56 -1.22
N GLU A 138 -27.50 -11.34 -1.46
CA GLU A 138 -28.04 -10.41 -2.47
C GLU A 138 -28.04 -11.00 -3.89
N TYR A 139 -27.21 -12.00 -4.15
CA TYR A 139 -27.12 -12.68 -5.46
C TYR A 139 -28.25 -13.70 -5.69
N ASN A 140 -29.03 -14.02 -4.65
CA ASN A 140 -30.16 -14.96 -4.72
C ASN A 140 -29.82 -16.37 -5.22
N ASP A 141 -28.61 -16.86 -4.96
CA ASP A 141 -28.21 -18.23 -5.30
C ASP A 141 -28.90 -19.29 -4.41
N GLY A 142 -29.61 -18.86 -3.34
CA GLY A 142 -30.23 -19.74 -2.36
C GLY A 142 -29.22 -20.46 -1.44
N PHE A 143 -28.06 -19.88 -1.21
CA PHE A 143 -27.10 -20.24 -0.17
C PHE A 143 -26.30 -19.01 0.26
N SER A 144 -25.70 -19.09 1.44
CA SER A 144 -24.81 -18.07 1.99
C SER A 144 -23.44 -18.67 2.27
N TYR A 145 -22.44 -17.83 2.47
CA TYR A 145 -21.05 -18.19 2.69
C TYR A 145 -20.33 -17.05 3.43
N GLU A 146 -19.14 -17.33 3.94
CA GLU A 146 -18.28 -16.29 4.51
C GLU A 146 -17.62 -15.48 3.39
N ASN A 147 -17.54 -14.17 3.59
CA ASN A 147 -16.94 -13.23 2.65
C ASN A 147 -15.82 -12.42 3.30
N TRP A 148 -15.10 -11.63 2.50
CA TRP A 148 -14.14 -10.65 2.96
C TRP A 148 -14.77 -9.25 3.00
N GLY A 149 -14.58 -8.53 4.12
CA GLY A 149 -14.97 -7.13 4.27
C GLY A 149 -16.47 -6.85 4.20
N GLY A 150 -17.33 -7.87 4.29
CA GLY A 150 -18.78 -7.74 4.12
C GLY A 150 -19.27 -7.81 2.67
N TYR A 151 -18.36 -8.05 1.71
CA TYR A 151 -18.68 -8.10 0.28
C TYR A 151 -18.82 -9.54 -0.20
N ASN A 152 -20.05 -9.97 -0.53
CA ASN A 152 -20.30 -11.33 -1.03
C ASN A 152 -19.68 -11.61 -2.41
N LEU A 153 -19.17 -10.60 -3.10
CA LEU A 153 -18.34 -10.79 -4.30
C LEU A 153 -16.96 -11.39 -3.99
N LEU A 154 -16.46 -11.21 -2.76
CA LEU A 154 -15.15 -11.69 -2.28
C LEU A 154 -15.36 -12.92 -1.39
N VAL A 155 -15.42 -14.10 -2.01
CA VAL A 155 -15.79 -15.35 -1.35
C VAL A 155 -14.60 -15.93 -0.60
N LYS A 156 -14.67 -16.05 0.73
CA LYS A 156 -13.54 -16.45 1.58
C LYS A 156 -13.17 -17.92 1.40
N LEU A 157 -11.90 -18.14 1.04
CA LEU A 157 -11.32 -19.48 0.92
C LEU A 157 -11.10 -20.12 2.29
N ASN A 158 -11.36 -21.41 2.38
CA ASN A 158 -11.00 -22.24 3.52
C ASN A 158 -9.51 -22.63 3.46
N GLN A 159 -8.66 -21.76 3.99
CA GLN A 159 -7.20 -21.91 3.97
C GLN A 159 -6.69 -23.11 4.77
N ARG A 160 -7.55 -23.76 5.58
CA ARG A 160 -7.24 -25.02 6.29
C ARG A 160 -7.54 -26.27 5.48
N ASN A 161 -8.21 -26.13 4.34
CA ASN A 161 -8.43 -27.23 3.42
C ASN A 161 -7.14 -27.55 2.65
N PRO A 162 -6.61 -28.80 2.71
CA PRO A 162 -5.39 -29.19 2.03
C PRO A 162 -5.43 -29.01 0.50
N ASP A 163 -6.61 -29.19 -0.11
CA ASP A 163 -6.76 -29.03 -1.56
C ASP A 163 -6.65 -27.56 -1.96
N VAL A 164 -7.17 -26.62 -1.14
CA VAL A 164 -6.98 -25.17 -1.33
C VAL A 164 -5.51 -24.81 -1.17
N GLN A 165 -4.85 -25.30 -0.11
CA GLN A 165 -3.43 -25.07 0.10
C GLN A 165 -2.58 -25.56 -1.08
N ASN A 166 -2.82 -26.80 -1.54
CA ASN A 166 -2.11 -27.37 -2.67
C ASN A 166 -2.35 -26.58 -3.94
N TYR A 167 -3.60 -26.19 -4.22
CA TYR A 167 -3.93 -25.38 -5.39
C TYR A 167 -3.18 -24.04 -5.41
N ILE A 168 -3.15 -23.31 -4.30
CA ILE A 168 -2.45 -22.03 -4.21
C ILE A 168 -0.92 -22.23 -4.30
N CYS A 169 -0.36 -23.26 -3.67
CA CYS A 169 1.05 -23.60 -3.84
C CYS A 169 1.40 -23.91 -5.30
N ASP A 170 0.52 -24.59 -6.03
CA ASP A 170 0.70 -24.86 -7.47
C ASP A 170 0.54 -23.59 -8.33
N VAL A 171 -0.25 -22.60 -7.88
CA VAL A 171 -0.29 -21.27 -8.50
C VAL A 171 1.08 -20.58 -8.34
N ILE A 172 1.69 -20.60 -7.15
CA ILE A 172 3.02 -20.02 -6.93
C ILE A 172 4.07 -20.70 -7.83
N ARG A 173 4.07 -22.03 -7.91
CA ARG A 173 4.97 -22.78 -8.80
C ARG A 173 4.77 -22.40 -10.26
N PHE A 174 3.51 -22.25 -10.69
CA PHE A 174 3.17 -21.79 -12.02
C PHE A 174 3.69 -20.37 -12.30
N TRP A 175 3.49 -19.42 -11.38
CA TRP A 175 3.96 -18.03 -11.55
C TRP A 175 5.47 -17.95 -11.69
N VAL A 176 6.21 -18.74 -10.90
CA VAL A 176 7.68 -18.79 -11.03
C VAL A 176 8.12 -19.45 -12.33
N SER A 177 7.51 -20.60 -12.70
CA SER A 177 7.91 -21.33 -13.91
C SER A 177 7.54 -20.60 -15.20
N GLU A 178 6.43 -19.87 -15.22
CA GLU A 178 5.92 -19.21 -16.43
C GLU A 178 6.44 -17.77 -16.55
N PHE A 179 6.49 -17.03 -15.45
CA PHE A 179 6.80 -15.60 -15.45
C PHE A 179 8.13 -15.25 -14.79
N ASP A 180 8.80 -16.20 -14.14
CA ASP A 180 10.05 -15.98 -13.38
C ASP A 180 9.94 -14.91 -12.28
N VAL A 181 8.78 -14.75 -11.67
CA VAL A 181 8.53 -13.76 -10.60
C VAL A 181 9.46 -13.96 -9.41
N ASP A 182 9.86 -12.86 -8.73
CA ASP A 182 10.84 -12.86 -7.64
C ASP A 182 10.21 -12.83 -6.24
N GLY A 183 8.90 -12.66 -6.16
CA GLY A 183 8.19 -12.61 -4.88
C GLY A 183 6.71 -12.33 -5.03
N ILE A 184 6.03 -12.27 -3.89
CA ILE A 184 4.58 -12.02 -3.80
C ILE A 184 4.30 -11.08 -2.63
N ARG A 185 3.41 -10.11 -2.86
CA ARG A 185 2.68 -9.41 -1.79
C ARG A 185 1.41 -10.19 -1.53
N LEU A 186 1.18 -10.64 -0.32
CA LEU A 186 -0.04 -11.31 0.10
C LEU A 186 -1.09 -10.29 0.52
N ASP A 187 -2.17 -10.23 -0.23
CA ASP A 187 -3.36 -9.43 0.09
C ASP A 187 -3.99 -9.90 1.40
N ALA A 188 -4.48 -8.95 2.23
CA ALA A 188 -5.15 -9.22 3.50
C ALA A 188 -4.40 -10.25 4.38
N ALA A 189 -3.08 -10.13 4.48
CA ALA A 189 -2.25 -11.12 5.19
C ALA A 189 -2.53 -11.17 6.69
N ASP A 190 -3.10 -10.13 7.27
CA ASP A 190 -3.49 -10.07 8.68
C ASP A 190 -4.61 -11.08 9.05
N VAL A 191 -5.38 -11.54 8.07
CA VAL A 191 -6.46 -12.55 8.25
C VAL A 191 -6.14 -13.91 7.63
N LEU A 192 -4.94 -14.10 7.08
CA LEU A 192 -4.50 -15.40 6.57
C LEU A 192 -4.19 -16.36 7.74
N ASP A 193 -4.53 -17.64 7.56
CA ASP A 193 -4.18 -18.70 8.51
C ASP A 193 -2.65 -18.87 8.57
N PHE A 194 -2.08 -18.92 9.79
CA PHE A 194 -0.63 -19.00 9.98
C PHE A 194 -0.01 -20.31 9.46
N ASP A 195 -0.74 -21.44 9.52
CA ASP A 195 -0.22 -22.70 8.98
C ASP A 195 -0.25 -22.68 7.44
N PHE A 196 -1.23 -22.00 6.86
CA PHE A 196 -1.24 -21.69 5.43
C PHE A 196 -0.05 -20.79 5.04
N MET A 197 0.22 -19.70 5.77
CA MET A 197 1.41 -18.86 5.52
C MET A 197 2.71 -19.66 5.60
N LYS A 198 2.85 -20.56 6.57
CA LYS A 198 4.02 -21.46 6.66
C LYS A 198 4.14 -22.38 5.45
N GLN A 199 3.00 -22.83 4.90
CA GLN A 199 3.00 -23.63 3.68
C GLN A 199 3.43 -22.80 2.46
N LEU A 200 2.93 -21.55 2.34
CA LEU A 200 3.36 -20.61 1.29
C LEU A 200 4.86 -20.33 1.41
N ARG A 201 5.39 -20.14 2.63
CA ARG A 201 6.83 -19.94 2.88
C ARG A 201 7.66 -21.12 2.39
N ARG A 202 7.29 -22.35 2.74
CA ARG A 202 7.99 -23.56 2.26
C ARG A 202 7.98 -23.66 0.74
N THR A 203 6.83 -23.37 0.11
CA THR A 203 6.72 -23.38 -1.34
C THR A 203 7.60 -22.30 -1.98
N ALA A 204 7.64 -21.10 -1.41
CA ALA A 204 8.50 -20.02 -1.86
C ALA A 204 10.00 -20.42 -1.84
N GLU A 205 10.47 -21.02 -0.75
CA GLU A 205 11.84 -21.49 -0.62
C GLU A 205 12.17 -22.66 -1.57
N GLU A 206 11.17 -23.50 -1.90
CA GLU A 206 11.31 -24.60 -2.86
C GLU A 206 11.49 -24.10 -4.29
N VAL A 207 10.74 -23.07 -4.70
CA VAL A 207 10.64 -22.68 -6.12
C VAL A 207 11.76 -21.75 -6.57
N LYS A 208 12.23 -20.86 -5.70
CA LYS A 208 13.28 -19.90 -6.08
C LYS A 208 14.06 -19.45 -4.83
N PRO A 209 15.41 -19.51 -4.85
CA PRO A 209 16.21 -18.90 -3.81
C PRO A 209 15.90 -17.42 -3.68
N ASP A 210 15.84 -16.90 -2.45
CA ASP A 210 15.52 -15.50 -2.14
C ASP A 210 14.15 -15.02 -2.67
N PHE A 211 13.19 -15.94 -2.89
CA PHE A 211 11.81 -15.57 -3.20
C PHE A 211 11.19 -14.81 -2.01
N TRP A 212 10.73 -13.60 -2.26
CA TRP A 212 10.26 -12.71 -1.21
C TRP A 212 8.76 -12.83 -0.97
N LEU A 213 8.37 -13.00 0.29
CA LEU A 213 6.98 -12.92 0.73
C LEU A 213 6.78 -11.69 1.60
N MET A 214 5.99 -10.75 1.14
CA MET A 214 5.57 -9.56 1.87
C MET A 214 4.06 -9.63 2.07
N GLY A 215 3.58 -9.36 3.27
CA GLY A 215 2.15 -9.38 3.59
C GLY A 215 1.58 -7.99 3.83
N GLU A 216 0.33 -7.79 3.41
CA GLU A 216 -0.41 -6.64 3.86
C GLU A 216 -0.90 -6.87 5.29
N VAL A 217 -0.37 -6.09 6.23
CA VAL A 217 -0.77 -6.08 7.63
C VAL A 217 -0.92 -4.63 8.08
N ILE A 218 -2.13 -4.26 8.50
CA ILE A 218 -2.41 -2.87 8.86
C ILE A 218 -2.01 -2.62 10.31
N HIS A 219 -2.31 -3.53 11.23
CA HIS A 219 -2.13 -3.34 12.68
C HIS A 219 -1.52 -4.54 13.37
N GLY A 220 -1.00 -4.29 14.56
CA GLY A 220 -0.56 -5.30 15.49
C GLY A 220 0.95 -5.37 15.66
N ASP A 221 1.40 -6.41 16.33
CA ASP A 221 2.81 -6.71 16.48
C ASP A 221 3.30 -7.43 15.22
N TYR A 222 4.02 -6.72 14.37
CA TYR A 222 4.47 -7.22 13.07
C TYR A 222 5.40 -8.45 13.17
N SER A 223 6.05 -8.67 14.31
CA SER A 223 6.88 -9.87 14.54
C SER A 223 6.08 -11.18 14.50
N ARG A 224 4.76 -11.11 14.66
CA ARG A 224 3.88 -12.28 14.51
C ARG A 224 3.88 -12.82 13.08
N TRP A 225 3.97 -11.94 12.10
CA TRP A 225 3.99 -12.29 10.67
C TRP A 225 5.40 -12.38 10.10
N VAL A 226 6.32 -11.51 10.58
CA VAL A 226 7.69 -11.44 10.07
C VAL A 226 8.60 -12.28 10.94
N ASN A 227 8.88 -13.50 10.48
CA ASN A 227 9.79 -14.42 11.18
C ASN A 227 10.31 -15.52 10.23
N GLY A 228 11.18 -16.37 10.71
CA GLY A 228 11.83 -17.41 9.90
C GLY A 228 10.91 -18.46 9.30
N SER A 229 9.61 -18.52 9.65
CA SER A 229 8.68 -19.55 9.18
C SER A 229 7.47 -19.03 8.42
N THR A 230 7.24 -17.73 8.41
CA THR A 230 6.09 -17.08 7.76
C THR A 230 6.56 -16.08 6.72
N LEU A 231 6.40 -14.78 6.95
CA LEU A 231 6.71 -13.76 5.97
C LEU A 231 8.11 -13.17 6.18
N HIS A 232 8.67 -12.60 5.11
CA HIS A 232 9.94 -11.87 5.18
C HIS A 232 9.72 -10.41 5.61
N SER A 233 8.55 -9.85 5.26
CA SER A 233 8.20 -8.45 5.50
C SER A 233 6.69 -8.29 5.57
N VAL A 234 6.24 -7.16 6.11
CA VAL A 234 4.86 -6.67 6.01
C VAL A 234 4.85 -5.18 5.75
N THR A 235 3.71 -4.69 5.29
CA THR A 235 3.45 -3.25 5.07
C THR A 235 3.53 -2.46 6.37
N ASN A 236 4.30 -1.37 6.37
CA ASN A 236 4.55 -0.54 7.55
C ASN A 236 3.52 0.61 7.66
N TYR A 237 2.26 0.28 7.94
CA TYR A 237 1.21 1.28 8.14
C TYR A 237 1.45 2.17 9.34
N ALA A 238 2.13 1.68 10.39
CA ALA A 238 2.49 2.49 11.55
C ALA A 238 3.41 3.65 11.16
N LEU A 239 4.45 3.39 10.35
CA LEU A 239 5.35 4.43 9.87
C LEU A 239 4.67 5.33 8.83
N HIS A 240 3.87 4.77 7.91
CA HIS A 240 3.06 5.55 6.99
C HIS A 240 2.24 6.63 7.72
N LYS A 241 1.50 6.23 8.75
CA LYS A 241 0.71 7.16 9.57
C LYS A 241 1.58 8.22 10.23
N ALA A 242 2.66 7.81 10.89
CA ALA A 242 3.55 8.75 11.60
C ALA A 242 4.21 9.76 10.64
N LEU A 243 4.57 9.34 9.42
CA LEU A 243 5.21 10.23 8.45
C LEU A 243 4.29 11.39 8.04
N TYR A 244 3.05 11.13 7.65
CA TYR A 244 2.19 12.24 7.23
C TYR A 244 1.68 13.08 8.43
N SER A 245 1.27 12.45 9.55
CA SER A 245 0.75 13.19 10.69
C SER A 245 1.84 13.96 11.41
N GLY A 246 3.01 13.36 11.64
CA GLY A 246 4.14 14.04 12.27
C GLY A 246 4.63 15.26 11.49
N HIS A 247 4.47 15.28 10.16
CA HIS A 247 4.74 16.48 9.36
C HIS A 247 3.61 17.50 9.44
N ASN A 248 2.34 17.08 9.30
CA ASN A 248 1.18 17.97 9.35
C ASN A 248 1.06 18.68 10.72
N ASP A 249 1.37 17.95 11.79
CA ASP A 249 1.28 18.46 13.17
C ASP A 249 2.60 19.08 13.67
N HIS A 250 3.64 19.13 12.81
CA HIS A 250 4.99 19.55 13.18
C HIS A 250 5.49 18.81 14.45
N ASN A 251 5.37 17.48 14.45
CA ASN A 251 5.64 16.64 15.62
C ASN A 251 6.53 15.44 15.27
N TYR A 252 7.83 15.67 15.14
CA TYR A 252 8.79 14.60 14.89
C TYR A 252 8.95 13.59 16.04
N PHE A 253 8.47 13.92 17.26
CA PHE A 253 8.42 12.93 18.34
C PHE A 253 7.54 11.74 18.00
N GLU A 254 6.45 11.93 17.24
CA GLU A 254 5.59 10.84 16.77
C GLU A 254 6.37 9.87 15.87
N ILE A 255 7.15 10.40 14.93
CA ILE A 255 7.95 9.56 14.02
C ILE A 255 9.04 8.80 14.78
N ALA A 256 9.81 9.52 15.64
CA ALA A 256 10.88 8.90 16.43
C ALA A 256 10.33 7.83 17.40
N HIS A 257 9.17 8.10 18.03
CA HIS A 257 8.49 7.13 18.88
C HIS A 257 8.07 5.89 18.10
N THR A 258 7.50 6.06 16.89
CA THR A 258 7.09 4.96 16.02
C THR A 258 8.30 4.12 15.59
N VAL A 259 9.41 4.74 15.19
CA VAL A 259 10.65 4.02 14.85
C VAL A 259 11.13 3.18 16.05
N LYS A 260 11.17 3.76 17.25
CA LYS A 260 11.58 3.06 18.47
C LYS A 260 10.60 1.92 18.82
N TYR A 261 9.31 2.12 18.65
CA TYR A 261 8.29 1.09 18.86
C TYR A 261 8.52 -0.11 17.90
N LEU A 262 8.77 0.15 16.61
CA LEU A 262 9.06 -0.88 15.63
C LEU A 262 10.36 -1.62 15.93
N GLN A 263 11.42 -0.93 16.36
CA GLN A 263 12.67 -1.56 16.78
C GLN A 263 12.50 -2.50 17.99
N ASN A 264 11.56 -2.24 18.89
CA ASN A 264 11.24 -3.14 20.01
C ASN A 264 10.60 -4.47 19.56
N MET A 265 10.08 -4.55 18.34
CA MET A 265 9.58 -5.80 17.73
C MET A 265 10.71 -6.67 17.15
N GLY A 266 11.95 -6.16 17.11
CA GLY A 266 13.13 -6.80 16.52
C GLY A 266 13.61 -6.06 15.27
N ASP A 267 14.68 -6.60 14.66
CA ASP A 267 15.23 -6.07 13.41
C ASP A 267 14.36 -6.54 12.23
N LEU A 268 13.22 -5.90 12.04
CA LEU A 268 12.26 -6.22 10.99
C LEU A 268 12.52 -5.33 9.76
N ASP A 269 12.76 -5.95 8.61
CA ASP A 269 12.81 -5.23 7.31
C ASP A 269 11.40 -5.03 6.77
N LEU A 270 10.73 -3.97 7.23
CA LEU A 270 9.35 -3.67 6.87
C LEU A 270 9.28 -2.91 5.53
N TYR A 271 8.21 -3.15 4.77
CA TYR A 271 7.91 -2.44 3.53
C TYR A 271 7.35 -1.05 3.83
N ASN A 272 8.19 -0.02 3.67
CA ASN A 272 7.87 1.36 3.97
C ASN A 272 7.26 2.07 2.76
N PHE A 273 6.20 2.83 2.99
CA PHE A 273 5.52 3.61 1.95
C PHE A 273 4.91 4.88 2.55
N VAL A 274 4.61 5.85 1.72
CA VAL A 274 3.91 7.09 2.10
C VAL A 274 2.50 7.15 1.52
N ASP A 275 2.25 6.43 0.44
CA ASP A 275 0.94 6.18 -0.15
C ASP A 275 0.93 4.88 -0.95
N ASN A 276 -0.25 4.40 -1.32
CA ASN A 276 -0.48 3.23 -2.15
C ASN A 276 -1.85 3.33 -2.84
N HIS A 277 -2.32 2.23 -3.43
CA HIS A 277 -3.60 2.18 -4.17
C HIS A 277 -4.86 2.23 -3.27
N ASP A 278 -4.71 2.17 -1.94
CA ASP A 278 -5.82 2.13 -0.98
C ASP A 278 -5.87 3.33 -0.04
N VAL A 279 -4.78 4.11 0.03
CA VAL A 279 -4.71 5.30 0.88
C VAL A 279 -4.50 6.56 0.06
N GLU A 280 -4.91 7.68 0.62
CA GLU A 280 -4.81 8.99 -0.02
C GLU A 280 -3.37 9.32 -0.42
N ARG A 281 -3.19 9.89 -1.63
CA ARG A 281 -1.88 10.29 -2.15
C ARG A 281 -1.15 11.21 -1.17
N ILE A 282 0.14 10.99 -0.97
CA ILE A 282 0.93 11.75 0.01
C ILE A 282 0.90 13.25 -0.30
N TYR A 283 0.96 13.63 -1.58
CA TYR A 283 0.91 15.04 -1.97
C TYR A 283 -0.42 15.69 -1.59
N THR A 284 -1.55 14.97 -1.65
CA THR A 284 -2.85 15.40 -1.14
C THR A 284 -2.89 15.45 0.39
N LYS A 285 -2.37 14.42 1.05
CA LYS A 285 -2.41 14.23 2.50
C LYS A 285 -1.63 15.29 3.26
N LEU A 286 -0.55 15.81 2.67
CA LEU A 286 0.28 16.85 3.28
C LEU A 286 -0.41 18.21 3.23
N SER A 287 -0.61 18.81 4.41
CA SER A 287 -1.15 20.18 4.57
C SER A 287 -0.21 21.23 3.97
N ASN A 288 1.09 21.07 4.15
CA ASN A 288 2.14 21.85 3.49
C ASN A 288 2.85 20.99 2.46
N LYS A 289 2.69 21.31 1.18
CA LYS A 289 3.30 20.54 0.06
C LYS A 289 4.84 20.53 0.11
N ALA A 290 5.46 21.53 0.71
CA ALA A 290 6.92 21.56 0.92
C ALA A 290 7.40 20.43 1.86
N HIS A 291 6.54 19.85 2.68
CA HIS A 291 6.86 18.68 3.49
C HIS A 291 7.09 17.39 2.65
N PHE A 292 6.79 17.42 1.35
CA PHE A 292 7.14 16.32 0.45
C PHE A 292 8.62 15.95 0.57
N ALA A 293 9.50 16.95 0.67
CA ALA A 293 10.93 16.71 0.75
C ALA A 293 11.35 15.99 2.05
N PRO A 294 11.11 16.50 3.26
CA PRO A 294 11.53 15.81 4.48
C PRO A 294 10.82 14.47 4.67
N VAL A 295 9.57 14.31 4.21
CA VAL A 295 8.85 13.01 4.22
C VAL A 295 9.61 11.96 3.41
N HIS A 296 10.03 12.28 2.18
CA HIS A 296 10.73 11.33 1.32
C HIS A 296 12.17 11.08 1.76
N VAL A 297 12.85 12.09 2.33
CA VAL A 297 14.15 11.85 2.98
C VAL A 297 14.00 10.79 4.08
N LEU A 298 12.97 10.88 4.93
CA LEU A 298 12.72 9.87 5.97
C LEU A 298 12.31 8.51 5.38
N LEU A 299 11.44 8.48 4.37
CA LEU A 299 11.04 7.24 3.70
C LEU A 299 12.24 6.43 3.21
N TYR A 300 13.21 7.11 2.58
CA TYR A 300 14.39 6.46 1.99
C TYR A 300 15.50 6.14 2.98
N THR A 301 15.48 6.69 4.19
CA THR A 301 16.62 6.59 5.11
C THR A 301 16.32 5.90 6.44
N LEU A 302 15.07 5.87 6.89
CA LEU A 302 14.65 5.10 8.05
C LEU A 302 14.81 3.58 7.80
N PRO A 303 14.93 2.76 8.87
CA PRO A 303 14.98 1.30 8.72
C PRO A 303 13.78 0.75 7.96
N GLY A 304 14.03 -0.24 7.10
CA GLY A 304 13.04 -0.90 6.24
C GLY A 304 13.30 -0.67 4.75
N VAL A 305 12.41 -1.14 3.91
CA VAL A 305 12.51 -1.17 2.44
C VAL A 305 11.57 -0.12 1.84
N PRO A 306 12.05 0.96 1.22
CA PRO A 306 11.21 2.03 0.72
C PRO A 306 10.47 1.65 -0.56
N SER A 307 9.27 2.20 -0.72
CA SER A 307 8.46 2.08 -1.93
C SER A 307 7.84 3.41 -2.33
N ILE A 308 7.80 3.65 -3.65
CA ILE A 308 7.09 4.77 -4.29
C ILE A 308 5.92 4.21 -5.09
N TYR A 309 4.75 4.76 -4.89
CA TYR A 309 3.56 4.43 -5.68
C TYR A 309 3.51 5.26 -6.96
N TYR A 310 3.16 4.64 -8.10
CA TYR A 310 3.20 5.29 -9.41
C TYR A 310 2.48 6.65 -9.43
N GLY A 311 3.13 7.65 -9.98
CA GLY A 311 2.63 9.02 -10.06
C GLY A 311 2.93 9.87 -8.82
N SER A 312 3.25 9.27 -7.66
CA SER A 312 3.59 10.04 -6.45
C SER A 312 4.92 10.79 -6.60
N GLU A 313 5.85 10.24 -7.39
CA GLU A 313 7.09 10.93 -7.77
C GLU A 313 6.85 12.19 -8.60
N PHE A 314 5.70 12.30 -9.26
CA PHE A 314 5.33 13.52 -9.99
C PHE A 314 4.59 14.55 -9.12
N GLY A 315 4.25 14.18 -7.88
CA GLY A 315 3.47 15.02 -6.98
C GLY A 315 2.00 15.10 -7.37
N ILE A 316 1.45 14.06 -8.01
CA ILE A 316 0.01 14.05 -8.36
C ILE A 316 -0.84 13.96 -7.10
N GLU A 317 -2.01 14.58 -7.18
CA GLU A 317 -3.02 14.53 -6.13
C GLU A 317 -3.99 13.36 -6.34
N GLY A 318 -4.58 12.87 -5.26
CA GLY A 318 -5.65 11.87 -5.25
C GLY A 318 -6.19 11.71 -3.85
N ARG A 319 -7.49 11.95 -3.70
CA ARG A 319 -8.19 11.87 -2.42
C ARG A 319 -9.01 10.59 -2.37
N LYS A 320 -8.96 9.89 -1.25
CA LYS A 320 -9.85 8.75 -1.06
C LYS A 320 -11.29 9.23 -0.93
N GLU A 321 -12.15 8.74 -1.82
CA GLU A 321 -13.56 9.04 -1.80
C GLU A 321 -14.33 7.97 -1.02
N ARG A 322 -15.56 8.29 -0.61
CA ARG A 322 -16.36 7.36 0.20
C ARG A 322 -16.76 6.09 -0.55
N THR A 323 -16.95 6.19 -1.86
CA THR A 323 -17.53 5.14 -2.70
C THR A 323 -16.62 4.72 -3.85
N SER A 324 -15.45 5.33 -4.01
CA SER A 324 -14.53 5.06 -5.12
C SER A 324 -13.08 5.30 -4.71
N ASP A 325 -12.18 4.46 -5.21
CA ASP A 325 -10.74 4.63 -5.13
C ASP A 325 -10.13 5.14 -6.46
N ASP A 326 -10.94 5.54 -7.42
CA ASP A 326 -10.49 5.91 -8.78
C ASP A 326 -9.45 7.02 -8.77
N SER A 327 -9.63 8.05 -7.93
CA SER A 327 -8.68 9.16 -7.80
C SER A 327 -7.31 8.73 -7.28
N LEU A 328 -7.23 7.57 -6.61
CA LEU A 328 -5.97 6.96 -6.15
C LEU A 328 -5.29 6.14 -7.26
N ARG A 329 -6.03 5.74 -8.29
CA ARG A 329 -5.65 4.77 -9.33
C ARG A 329 -5.77 5.36 -10.74
N PRO A 330 -5.31 6.61 -11.01
CA PRO A 330 -5.52 7.27 -12.30
C PRO A 330 -4.73 6.59 -13.41
N ALA A 331 -5.27 6.67 -14.63
CA ALA A 331 -4.49 6.41 -15.82
C ALA A 331 -3.48 7.54 -16.05
N LEU A 332 -2.23 7.20 -16.33
CA LEU A 332 -1.17 8.15 -16.63
C LEU A 332 -0.47 7.78 -17.93
N ASN A 333 -0.12 8.79 -18.71
CA ASN A 333 0.73 8.64 -19.86
C ASN A 333 2.14 9.14 -19.51
N LEU A 334 3.15 8.27 -19.53
CA LEU A 334 4.52 8.63 -19.18
C LEU A 334 5.09 9.77 -20.06
N ALA A 335 4.64 9.88 -21.31
CA ALA A 335 5.08 10.94 -22.20
C ALA A 335 4.75 12.35 -21.69
N ASP A 336 3.74 12.51 -20.86
CA ASP A 336 3.36 13.80 -20.25
C ASP A 336 4.37 14.23 -19.17
N TYR A 337 5.25 13.32 -18.74
CA TYR A 337 6.28 13.49 -17.71
C TYR A 337 7.70 13.25 -18.24
N ALA A 338 7.91 13.32 -19.55
CA ALA A 338 9.16 12.92 -20.20
C ALA A 338 10.41 13.66 -19.68
N ASP A 339 10.27 14.87 -19.17
CA ASP A 339 11.35 15.69 -18.61
C ASP A 339 11.22 15.88 -17.08
N ALA A 340 10.43 15.02 -16.40
CA ALA A 340 10.14 15.17 -14.98
C ALA A 340 11.39 15.05 -14.10
N VAL A 341 12.33 14.17 -14.43
CA VAL A 341 13.59 14.02 -13.68
C VAL A 341 14.38 15.32 -13.62
N GLU A 342 14.29 16.14 -14.68
CA GLU A 342 15.02 17.41 -14.76
C GLU A 342 14.20 18.61 -14.27
N LYS A 343 12.89 18.61 -14.46
CA LYS A 343 12.03 19.78 -14.27
C LYS A 343 11.04 19.67 -13.12
N ASN A 344 10.68 18.45 -12.71
CA ASN A 344 9.77 18.27 -11.59
C ASN A 344 10.56 18.07 -10.29
N PRO A 345 10.44 18.97 -9.30
CA PRO A 345 11.24 18.89 -8.07
C PRO A 345 10.96 17.64 -7.24
N CYS A 346 9.75 17.10 -7.28
CA CYS A 346 9.40 15.85 -6.60
C CYS A 346 10.15 14.67 -7.25
N THR A 347 10.12 14.58 -8.59
CA THR A 347 10.81 13.52 -9.34
C THR A 347 12.34 13.64 -9.20
N ALA A 348 12.89 14.85 -9.29
CA ALA A 348 14.32 15.10 -9.09
C ALA A 348 14.78 14.64 -7.70
N LEU A 349 14.00 14.95 -6.65
CA LEU A 349 14.30 14.54 -5.29
C LEU A 349 14.24 13.01 -5.13
N VAL A 350 13.15 12.37 -5.59
CA VAL A 350 13.00 10.90 -5.53
C VAL A 350 14.15 10.21 -6.27
N THR A 351 14.54 10.72 -7.44
CA THR A 351 15.68 10.21 -8.22
C THR A 351 16.99 10.31 -7.44
N ALA A 352 17.24 11.46 -6.80
CA ALA A 352 18.45 11.64 -5.98
C ALA A 352 18.46 10.68 -4.79
N LEU A 353 17.34 10.57 -4.08
CA LEU A 353 17.20 9.67 -2.93
C LEU A 353 17.39 8.19 -3.30
N GLY A 354 16.82 7.75 -4.43
CA GLY A 354 17.01 6.40 -4.95
C GLY A 354 18.49 6.10 -5.21
N LYS A 355 19.21 7.01 -5.85
CA LYS A 355 20.66 6.89 -6.12
C LYS A 355 21.47 6.89 -4.83
N VAL A 356 21.15 7.75 -3.88
CA VAL A 356 21.82 7.78 -2.56
C VAL A 356 21.65 6.43 -1.85
N ARG A 357 20.45 5.91 -1.80
CA ARG A 357 20.18 4.65 -1.11
C ARG A 357 20.92 3.46 -1.74
N GLN A 358 20.94 3.36 -3.07
CA GLN A 358 21.67 2.29 -3.76
C GLN A 358 23.18 2.32 -3.49
N ASN A 359 23.76 3.51 -3.30
CA ASN A 359 25.19 3.70 -3.11
C ASN A 359 25.60 3.82 -1.63
N THR A 360 24.67 3.65 -0.70
CA THR A 360 24.91 3.85 0.74
C THR A 360 24.45 2.63 1.55
N PRO A 361 25.27 1.55 1.64
CA PRO A 361 24.90 0.31 2.33
C PRO A 361 24.44 0.53 3.78
N ALA A 362 24.95 1.58 4.46
CA ALA A 362 24.51 1.91 5.80
C ALA A 362 23.01 2.24 5.88
N LEU A 363 22.37 2.73 4.81
CA LEU A 363 20.93 2.96 4.77
C LEU A 363 20.14 1.65 4.70
N ASN A 364 20.72 0.59 4.15
CA ASN A 364 20.11 -0.73 4.05
C ASN A 364 20.32 -1.57 5.31
N TYR A 365 21.55 -1.63 5.80
CA TYR A 365 21.99 -2.58 6.84
C TYR A 365 22.44 -1.94 8.15
N GLY A 366 22.62 -0.61 8.16
CA GLY A 366 23.15 0.09 9.33
C GLY A 366 22.19 0.12 10.51
N SER A 367 22.73 0.05 11.72
CA SER A 367 21.95 0.29 12.92
C SER A 367 21.49 1.74 13.00
N TYR A 368 20.32 1.94 13.57
CA TYR A 368 19.74 3.26 13.78
C TYR A 368 20.13 3.83 15.14
N ALA A 369 20.50 5.12 15.18
CA ALA A 369 20.74 5.85 16.41
C ALA A 369 20.21 7.30 16.32
N GLU A 370 19.30 7.70 17.21
CA GLU A 370 18.83 9.07 17.32
C GLU A 370 19.96 10.01 17.74
N LEU A 371 20.13 11.14 17.06
CA LEU A 371 21.16 12.14 17.37
C LEU A 371 20.56 13.46 17.90
N MET A 372 19.43 13.88 17.40
CA MET A 372 18.72 15.10 17.77
C MET A 372 17.24 14.96 17.50
N LEU A 373 16.41 15.42 18.42
CA LEU A 373 14.96 15.38 18.27
C LEU A 373 14.32 16.62 18.91
N THR A 374 13.56 17.35 18.11
CA THR A 374 12.65 18.41 18.54
C THR A 374 11.30 18.21 17.82
N ASN A 375 10.33 19.07 18.05
CA ASN A 375 9.08 19.01 17.29
C ASN A 375 9.30 19.17 15.78
N ARG A 376 10.28 19.99 15.38
CA ARG A 376 10.46 20.40 13.96
C ARG A 376 11.77 19.97 13.35
N GLN A 377 12.75 19.52 14.13
CA GLN A 377 14.02 19.04 13.66
C GLN A 377 14.26 17.62 14.14
N TYR A 378 14.74 16.79 13.26
CA TYR A 378 15.08 15.41 13.57
C TYR A 378 16.36 15.01 12.85
N ALA A 379 17.28 14.42 13.61
CA ALA A 379 18.52 13.86 13.07
C ALA A 379 18.81 12.50 13.69
N PHE A 380 19.29 11.59 12.86
CA PHE A 380 19.69 10.24 13.27
C PHE A 380 20.88 9.75 12.46
N ALA A 381 21.54 8.74 12.98
CA ALA A 381 22.62 8.04 12.28
C ALA A 381 22.17 6.66 11.81
N ARG A 382 22.79 6.20 10.73
CA ARG A 382 22.83 4.82 10.27
C ARG A 382 24.28 4.37 10.30
N ASP A 383 24.60 3.45 11.20
CA ASP A 383 25.96 2.99 11.46
C ASP A 383 26.20 1.58 10.91
N LEU A 384 27.17 1.42 10.01
CA LEU A 384 27.55 0.14 9.42
C LEU A 384 29.07 0.01 9.37
N GLU A 385 29.65 -1.01 10.01
CA GLU A 385 31.09 -1.35 9.92
C GLU A 385 32.04 -0.16 10.17
N GLY A 386 31.65 0.72 11.10
CA GLY A 386 32.43 1.91 11.46
C GLY A 386 32.18 3.14 10.55
N VAL A 387 31.36 3.00 9.52
CA VAL A 387 30.86 4.11 8.70
C VAL A 387 29.57 4.65 9.31
N ARG A 388 29.54 5.93 9.61
CA ARG A 388 28.35 6.65 10.06
C ARG A 388 27.79 7.50 8.94
N VAL A 389 26.55 7.29 8.56
CA VAL A 389 25.74 8.18 7.72
C VAL A 389 24.80 8.94 8.63
N ILE A 390 24.72 10.26 8.46
CA ILE A 390 23.86 11.13 9.28
C ILE A 390 22.73 11.65 8.41
N VAL A 391 21.49 11.57 8.90
CA VAL A 391 20.30 12.08 8.24
C VAL A 391 19.75 13.24 9.05
N THR A 392 19.38 14.33 8.38
CA THR A 392 18.79 15.50 8.99
C THR A 392 17.54 15.90 8.25
N VAL A 393 16.45 16.22 8.97
CA VAL A 393 15.23 16.79 8.41
C VAL A 393 14.72 17.95 9.27
N ASN A 394 14.08 18.90 8.59
CA ASN A 394 13.52 20.09 9.20
C ASN A 394 12.15 20.39 8.57
N ASN A 395 11.07 20.36 9.35
CA ASN A 395 9.72 20.72 8.91
C ASN A 395 9.26 22.10 9.41
N ASP A 396 10.20 22.96 9.86
CA ASP A 396 9.95 24.38 10.08
C ASP A 396 10.12 25.14 8.75
N ASP A 397 9.47 26.28 8.62
CA ASP A 397 9.64 27.17 7.46
C ASP A 397 11.02 27.87 7.44
N ASN A 398 11.66 27.97 8.60
CA ASN A 398 12.96 28.58 8.78
C ASN A 398 14.07 27.55 8.82
N ALA A 399 15.26 27.93 8.35
CA ALA A 399 16.44 27.10 8.49
C ALA A 399 16.80 26.88 9.97
N ALA A 400 17.34 25.70 10.26
CA ALA A 400 17.75 25.32 11.62
C ALA A 400 19.21 24.82 11.61
N SER A 401 20.00 25.31 12.57
CA SER A 401 21.36 24.83 12.80
C SER A 401 21.35 23.63 13.74
N MET A 402 22.13 22.60 13.41
CA MET A 402 22.25 21.37 14.18
C MET A 402 23.71 21.06 14.43
N GLU A 403 24.03 20.66 15.67
CA GLU A 403 25.34 20.15 16.07
C GLU A 403 25.23 18.67 16.39
N LEU A 404 25.81 17.82 15.56
CA LEU A 404 25.57 16.37 15.56
C LEU A 404 26.84 15.57 15.78
N ALA A 405 26.76 14.50 16.55
CA ALA A 405 27.87 13.60 16.77
C ALA A 405 28.24 12.89 15.45
N ALA A 406 29.47 13.12 15.02
CA ALA A 406 30.04 12.51 13.82
C ALA A 406 30.62 11.12 14.12
N GLY A 407 30.86 10.34 13.04
CA GLY A 407 31.68 9.12 13.10
C GLY A 407 33.19 9.44 13.04
N ASN A 408 33.95 8.51 12.51
CA ASN A 408 35.41 8.62 12.42
C ASN A 408 35.91 9.40 11.19
N ALA A 409 35.03 9.90 10.33
CA ALA A 409 35.40 10.66 9.15
C ALA A 409 35.92 12.05 9.52
N ALA A 410 36.80 12.62 8.70
CA ALA A 410 37.29 13.99 8.87
C ALA A 410 36.35 15.04 8.26
N GLU A 411 35.55 14.66 7.26
CA GLU A 411 34.64 15.53 6.53
C GLU A 411 33.41 14.75 6.08
N TYR A 412 32.28 15.41 5.98
CA TYR A 412 31.02 14.88 5.43
C TYR A 412 30.58 15.69 4.22
N VAL A 413 29.86 15.03 3.30
CA VAL A 413 29.22 15.65 2.14
C VAL A 413 27.71 15.45 2.23
N GLY A 414 26.95 16.52 2.13
CA GLY A 414 25.51 16.49 2.00
C GLY A 414 25.08 16.08 0.60
N THR A 415 24.50 14.90 0.44
CA THR A 415 24.23 14.30 -0.87
C THR A 415 23.20 15.08 -1.69
N LEU A 416 22.28 15.79 -1.04
CA LEU A 416 21.24 16.58 -1.72
C LEU A 416 21.66 18.03 -1.98
N THR A 417 22.66 18.55 -1.26
CA THR A 417 23.10 19.95 -1.41
C THR A 417 24.49 20.09 -1.99
N GLY A 418 25.32 19.05 -1.96
CA GLY A 418 26.74 19.11 -2.32
C GLY A 418 27.61 19.82 -1.28
N GLU A 419 27.03 20.26 -0.16
CA GLU A 419 27.75 20.97 0.92
C GLU A 419 28.79 20.03 1.57
N LYS A 420 29.97 20.57 1.87
CA LYS A 420 31.04 19.87 2.58
C LYS A 420 31.20 20.46 3.97
N VAL A 421 31.25 19.59 4.98
CA VAL A 421 31.35 19.97 6.38
C VAL A 421 32.46 19.20 7.06
N ALA A 422 33.43 19.93 7.62
CA ALA A 422 34.50 19.34 8.41
C ALA A 422 33.99 18.81 9.76
N VAL A 423 34.63 17.76 10.27
CA VAL A 423 34.40 17.28 11.62
C VAL A 423 35.30 18.01 12.59
N GLU A 424 34.71 18.72 13.54
CA GLU A 424 35.40 19.43 14.61
C GLU A 424 35.04 18.84 15.97
N ASN A 425 36.01 18.42 16.75
CA ASN A 425 35.82 17.80 18.07
C ASN A 425 34.84 16.61 18.07
N GLY A 426 34.82 15.81 16.98
CA GLY A 426 33.92 14.67 16.83
C GLY A 426 32.47 15.03 16.48
N ARG A 427 32.23 16.24 16.00
CA ARG A 427 30.90 16.76 15.63
C ARG A 427 30.91 17.45 14.28
N ILE A 428 29.77 17.47 13.61
CA ILE A 428 29.51 18.32 12.45
C ILE A 428 28.51 19.42 12.84
N HIS A 429 28.71 20.60 12.26
CA HIS A 429 27.81 21.73 12.37
C HIS A 429 27.15 21.99 11.02
N VAL A 430 25.87 21.75 10.91
CA VAL A 430 25.11 21.86 9.67
C VAL A 430 23.92 22.81 9.81
N THR A 431 23.55 23.46 8.71
CA THR A 431 22.33 24.26 8.63
C THR A 431 21.39 23.62 7.64
N VAL A 432 20.23 23.17 8.10
CA VAL A 432 19.21 22.51 7.27
C VAL A 432 18.12 23.55 6.94
N ALA A 433 17.92 23.79 5.66
CA ALA A 433 16.90 24.74 5.19
C ALA A 433 15.51 24.37 5.69
N GLY A 434 14.58 25.32 5.67
CA GLY A 434 13.18 25.06 6.03
C GLY A 434 12.52 24.07 5.08
N ASN A 435 11.65 23.23 5.60
CA ASN A 435 10.90 22.21 4.85
C ASN A 435 11.81 21.33 3.97
N SER A 436 12.95 20.89 4.51
CA SER A 436 13.96 20.15 3.77
C SER A 436 14.63 19.06 4.61
N GLY A 437 15.59 18.39 4.01
CA GLY A 437 16.45 17.43 4.68
C GLY A 437 17.73 17.19 3.89
N ASN A 438 18.68 16.49 4.49
CA ASN A 438 19.91 16.07 3.84
C ASN A 438 20.43 14.75 4.39
N ILE A 439 21.24 14.08 3.61
CA ILE A 439 21.92 12.84 3.98
C ILE A 439 23.42 13.13 3.90
N TRP A 440 24.08 13.09 5.03
CA TRP A 440 25.49 13.40 5.19
C TRP A 440 26.28 12.09 5.17
N VAL A 441 27.10 11.92 4.14
CA VAL A 441 27.96 10.75 3.97
C VAL A 441 29.42 11.16 4.21
N PRO A 442 30.28 10.27 4.77
CA PRO A 442 31.69 10.54 4.89
C PRO A 442 32.30 10.91 3.54
N ALA A 443 33.08 11.99 3.47
CA ALA A 443 33.84 12.31 2.27
C ALA A 443 34.89 11.23 1.96
N GLY A 444 34.97 10.78 0.71
CA GLY A 444 35.86 9.70 0.26
C GLY A 444 35.48 9.19 -1.11
N ASP A 445 35.62 7.91 -1.35
CA ASP A 445 35.32 7.23 -2.62
C ASP A 445 33.81 7.06 -2.88
N MET A 446 33.02 8.11 -2.61
CA MET A 446 31.58 8.13 -2.90
C MET A 446 31.32 8.68 -4.30
N PRO A 447 30.25 8.21 -4.99
CA PRO A 447 29.86 8.80 -6.26
C PRO A 447 29.53 10.28 -6.09
N GLU A 448 29.79 11.06 -7.11
CA GLU A 448 29.41 12.48 -7.13
C GLU A 448 27.89 12.59 -7.22
N TYR A 449 27.27 13.20 -6.21
CA TYR A 449 25.84 13.48 -6.17
C TYR A 449 25.56 14.86 -6.75
N LYS A 450 24.56 14.94 -7.64
CA LYS A 450 24.09 16.24 -8.15
C LYS A 450 23.18 16.89 -7.10
N PRO A 451 23.44 18.14 -6.70
CA PRO A 451 22.53 18.90 -5.85
C PRO A 451 21.13 18.99 -6.43
N VAL A 452 20.13 18.93 -5.56
CA VAL A 452 18.71 19.05 -5.92
C VAL A 452 18.17 20.36 -5.36
N GLU A 453 17.42 21.09 -6.19
CA GLU A 453 16.69 22.28 -5.72
C GLU A 453 15.43 21.84 -4.99
N ILE A 454 15.58 21.60 -3.68
CA ILE A 454 14.48 21.18 -2.82
C ILE A 454 13.47 22.33 -2.73
N ASN A 455 12.16 22.00 -2.82
CA ASN A 455 11.06 22.98 -2.79
C ASN A 455 11.04 23.98 -3.96
N ALA A 456 11.64 23.66 -5.10
CA ALA A 456 11.40 24.39 -6.32
C ALA A 456 9.90 24.36 -6.71
N LYS A 457 9.47 25.38 -7.45
CA LYS A 457 8.06 25.47 -7.87
C LYS A 457 7.71 24.32 -8.82
N MET A 458 6.58 23.64 -8.55
CA MET A 458 6.05 22.61 -9.45
C MET A 458 5.76 23.17 -10.85
N PRO A 459 6.03 22.41 -11.91
CA PRO A 459 5.70 22.81 -13.27
C PRO A 459 4.19 22.91 -13.49
N GLU A 460 3.74 23.83 -14.32
CA GLU A 460 2.32 24.06 -14.63
C GLU A 460 1.61 22.84 -15.24
N THR A 461 2.37 21.87 -15.76
CA THR A 461 1.81 20.61 -16.33
C THR A 461 1.24 19.68 -15.27
N ALA A 462 1.71 19.74 -14.02
CA ALA A 462 1.15 18.95 -12.93
C ALA A 462 -0.30 19.35 -12.62
N ASP A 463 -0.63 20.64 -12.75
CA ASP A 463 -2.01 21.14 -12.61
C ASP A 463 -2.91 20.66 -13.76
N LYS A 464 -2.39 20.51 -14.99
CA LYS A 464 -3.17 20.05 -16.14
C LYS A 464 -3.56 18.58 -16.08
N ALA A 465 -2.69 17.70 -15.56
CA ALA A 465 -3.03 16.29 -15.38
C ALA A 465 -4.18 16.12 -14.38
N THR A 466 -4.19 16.93 -13.31
CA THR A 466 -5.26 16.98 -12.32
C THR A 466 -6.55 17.56 -12.92
N GLU A 467 -6.47 18.57 -13.80
CA GLU A 467 -7.63 19.13 -14.50
C GLU A 467 -8.18 18.18 -15.57
N THR A 468 -7.31 17.45 -16.28
CA THR A 468 -7.74 16.47 -17.30
C THR A 468 -8.44 15.29 -16.64
N ALA A 469 -7.92 14.78 -15.53
CA ALA A 469 -8.56 13.72 -14.75
C ALA A 469 -9.94 14.17 -14.22
N LYS A 470 -10.07 15.41 -13.72
CA LYS A 470 -11.34 15.99 -13.29
C LYS A 470 -12.32 16.22 -14.47
N ALA A 471 -11.81 16.59 -15.65
CA ALA A 471 -12.62 16.82 -16.83
C ALA A 471 -13.13 15.51 -17.46
N ASP A 472 -12.35 14.44 -17.39
CA ASP A 472 -12.75 13.13 -17.89
C ASP A 472 -13.73 12.45 -16.93
N GLN A 473 -13.55 12.62 -15.62
CA GLN A 473 -14.51 12.20 -14.60
C GLN A 473 -15.87 12.91 -14.77
N ALA A 474 -15.87 14.22 -15.02
CA ALA A 474 -17.09 14.98 -15.28
C ALA A 474 -17.80 14.57 -16.59
N LYS A 475 -17.05 14.12 -17.60
CA LYS A 475 -17.62 13.57 -18.84
C LYS A 475 -18.24 12.19 -18.62
N GLU A 476 -17.62 11.35 -17.80
CA GLU A 476 -18.11 10.02 -17.46
C GLU A 476 -19.38 10.10 -16.60
N GLU A 477 -19.43 11.01 -15.61
CA GLU A 477 -20.64 11.30 -14.83
C GLU A 477 -21.78 11.86 -15.70
N ALA A 478 -21.46 12.74 -16.66
CA ALA A 478 -22.44 13.25 -17.62
C ALA A 478 -22.96 12.14 -18.55
N ALA A 479 -22.09 11.21 -18.98
CA ALA A 479 -22.47 10.07 -19.82
C ALA A 479 -23.32 9.06 -19.03
N ALA A 480 -22.99 8.80 -17.76
CA ALA A 480 -23.80 7.95 -16.87
C ALA A 480 -25.20 8.55 -16.63
N THR A 481 -25.28 9.86 -16.41
CA THR A 481 -26.56 10.58 -16.22
C THR A 481 -27.44 10.55 -17.49
N VAL A 482 -26.82 10.61 -18.67
CA VAL A 482 -27.53 10.50 -19.96
C VAL A 482 -28.00 9.07 -20.22
N ALA A 483 -27.21 8.06 -19.80
CA ALA A 483 -27.59 6.65 -19.89
C ALA A 483 -28.77 6.32 -18.95
N GLU A 484 -28.79 6.87 -17.74
CA GLU A 484 -29.92 6.73 -16.80
C GLU A 484 -31.18 7.43 -17.30
N GLN A 485 -31.07 8.60 -17.94
CA GLN A 485 -32.19 9.32 -18.52
C GLN A 485 -32.76 8.63 -19.78
N ASN A 486 -31.97 7.86 -20.51
CA ASN A 486 -32.41 7.11 -21.69
C ASN A 486 -32.91 5.68 -21.36
N ALA A 487 -32.79 5.23 -20.10
CA ALA A 487 -33.19 3.89 -19.64
C ALA A 487 -34.59 3.82 -18.98
N ALA A 488 -35.41 4.90 -19.05
CA ALA A 488 -36.78 4.86 -18.56
C ALA A 488 -37.74 5.42 -19.62
N PRO A 489 -38.98 4.90 -19.74
CA PRO A 489 -39.44 3.51 -19.73
C PRO A 489 -40.33 3.19 -20.98
N ALA A 490 -40.20 2.00 -21.50
CA ALA A 490 -41.22 1.40 -22.35
C ALA A 490 -42.12 0.48 -21.52
N SER A 491 -42.96 1.05 -20.64
CA SER A 491 -44.06 0.30 -20.01
C SER A 491 -45.17 1.23 -19.52
N GLN A 492 -45.85 1.90 -20.49
CA GLN A 492 -47.18 2.43 -20.26
C GLN A 492 -48.00 2.33 -21.56
N ALA A 493 -48.49 1.12 -21.83
CA ALA A 493 -49.63 0.90 -22.70
C ALA A 493 -50.16 -0.52 -22.46
N GLN A 494 -50.90 -0.73 -21.36
CA GLN A 494 -51.99 -1.69 -21.26
C GLN A 494 -52.36 -1.84 -19.78
N GLU A 495 -53.29 -1.01 -19.34
CA GLU A 495 -54.23 -1.37 -18.28
C GLU A 495 -55.31 -0.25 -18.23
N THR A 496 -56.31 -0.42 -19.05
CA THR A 496 -57.65 0.08 -18.78
C THR A 496 -58.59 -1.12 -18.79
N ALA A 497 -58.98 -1.56 -17.61
CA ALA A 497 -60.28 -2.15 -17.24
C ALA A 497 -60.10 -3.13 -16.07
N GLU A 498 -60.42 -2.70 -14.90
CA GLU A 498 -61.50 -3.19 -14.08
C GLU A 498 -61.43 -2.58 -12.68
N LYS A 499 -62.46 -1.85 -12.37
CA LYS A 499 -62.82 -1.39 -11.02
C LYS A 499 -63.47 -2.53 -10.24
N ALA A 500 -63.07 -2.72 -9.00
CA ALA A 500 -64.02 -2.66 -7.85
C ALA A 500 -63.37 -3.21 -6.57
N ASP A 501 -63.32 -2.32 -5.60
CA ASP A 501 -63.81 -2.50 -4.22
C ASP A 501 -63.05 -3.40 -3.20
N ARG A 502 -62.47 -2.74 -2.22
CA ARG A 502 -62.70 -2.78 -0.76
C ARG A 502 -61.50 -2.36 0.10
N THR A 503 -61.67 -1.20 0.64
CA THR A 503 -61.42 -0.69 2.02
C THR A 503 -60.60 -1.50 3.02
N ASN A 504 -59.69 -0.72 3.66
CA ASN A 504 -59.24 -0.70 5.08
C ASN A 504 -58.33 -1.84 5.57
N GLU A 505 -57.18 -1.59 6.08
CA GLU A 505 -56.79 -0.92 7.32
C GLU A 505 -55.27 -0.81 7.45
N THR A 506 -54.83 0.37 7.88
CA THR A 506 -53.66 0.78 8.64
C THR A 506 -52.84 -0.34 9.32
N VAL A 507 -51.52 -0.29 9.24
CA VAL A 507 -50.62 0.22 10.28
C VAL A 507 -49.19 0.34 9.72
N ALA A 508 -48.57 1.48 9.98
CA ALA A 508 -47.18 1.81 9.72
C ALA A 508 -46.20 0.99 10.57
N THR A 509 -45.04 0.68 9.99
CA THR A 509 -43.75 0.83 10.69
C THR A 509 -42.63 0.88 9.67
N THR A 510 -42.18 2.06 9.52
CA THR A 510 -40.80 2.59 9.40
C THR A 510 -39.69 1.67 8.87
N ALA A 511 -39.20 2.20 7.76
CA ALA A 511 -37.88 1.94 7.19
C ALA A 511 -36.76 2.29 8.18
N ASN A 512 -35.68 1.68 8.03
CA ASN A 512 -34.33 2.21 7.87
C ASN A 512 -33.32 1.09 8.13
N SER A 513 -32.58 0.77 7.14
CA SER A 513 -31.13 0.61 7.33
C SER A 513 -30.50 0.09 6.05
N SER A 514 -29.84 0.96 5.37
CA SER A 514 -28.73 0.58 4.50
C SER A 514 -27.85 1.81 4.37
N ASP A 515 -26.89 1.92 5.26
CA ASP A 515 -25.70 2.75 5.08
C ASP A 515 -24.82 2.59 6.30
N ASN A 516 -23.87 1.67 6.26
CA ASN A 516 -22.68 1.69 7.12
C ASN A 516 -21.80 0.45 6.86
N THR A 517 -20.99 0.43 5.81
CA THR A 517 -19.97 -0.63 5.71
C THR A 517 -18.68 -0.25 4.98
N VAL A 518 -18.55 0.92 4.41
CA VAL A 518 -17.31 1.32 3.69
C VAL A 518 -16.24 1.90 4.62
N ASN A 519 -16.53 2.13 5.89
CA ASN A 519 -15.63 2.84 6.81
C ASN A 519 -14.90 1.95 7.84
N ALA A 520 -15.03 0.62 7.79
CA ALA A 520 -14.46 -0.23 8.85
C ALA A 520 -12.92 -0.30 8.80
N SER A 521 -12.32 -0.42 7.61
CA SER A 521 -10.86 -0.57 7.51
C SER A 521 -10.10 0.72 7.82
N GLN A 522 -10.62 1.86 7.41
CA GLN A 522 -9.94 3.14 7.63
C GLN A 522 -10.23 3.75 9.01
N LYS A 523 -11.46 3.56 9.55
CA LYS A 523 -11.71 3.90 10.96
C LYS A 523 -10.88 3.05 11.92
N ALA A 524 -10.57 1.81 11.55
CA ALA A 524 -9.66 0.98 12.32
C ALA A 524 -8.21 1.51 12.23
N ALA A 525 -7.74 1.95 11.06
CA ALA A 525 -6.41 2.53 10.89
C ALA A 525 -6.25 3.85 11.67
N ASP A 526 -7.21 4.74 11.56
CA ASP A 526 -7.17 6.04 12.22
C ASP A 526 -7.35 5.92 13.76
N ASN A 527 -8.16 4.97 14.25
CA ASN A 527 -8.35 4.77 15.69
C ASN A 527 -7.21 4.02 16.39
N ALA A 528 -6.53 3.09 15.71
CA ALA A 528 -5.40 2.37 16.32
C ALA A 528 -4.16 3.24 16.52
N ALA A 529 -3.98 4.27 15.67
CA ALA A 529 -2.87 5.21 15.81
C ALA A 529 -3.12 6.31 16.86
N ALA A 530 -4.37 6.57 17.22
CA ALA A 530 -4.73 7.55 18.26
C ALA A 530 -4.55 7.03 19.71
N ASN A 531 -4.38 5.71 19.92
CA ASN A 531 -4.35 5.08 21.23
C ASN A 531 -3.02 4.40 21.57
N ILE A 532 -1.87 5.06 21.33
CA ILE A 532 -0.61 4.64 21.94
C ILE A 532 -0.46 5.42 23.26
N PRO A 533 -0.64 4.80 24.43
CA PRO A 533 -0.51 5.51 25.70
C PRO A 533 0.96 5.85 25.97
N ALA A 534 1.21 7.07 26.43
CA ALA A 534 2.48 7.42 27.07
C ALA A 534 2.73 6.46 28.23
N ALA A 535 3.94 5.90 28.30
CA ALA A 535 4.34 4.99 29.36
C ALA A 535 4.17 5.65 30.73
N ALA A 536 3.23 5.15 31.53
CA ALA A 536 3.15 5.41 32.96
C ALA A 536 3.72 4.20 33.73
N GLU A 537 4.53 4.49 34.74
CA GLU A 537 5.11 3.53 35.67
C GLU A 537 4.06 2.62 36.36
N PRO A 538 4.42 1.41 36.80
CA PRO A 538 3.46 0.45 37.31
C PRO A 538 3.00 0.79 38.73
N ALA A 539 1.75 1.15 38.89
CA ALA A 539 1.08 1.14 40.19
C ALA A 539 0.15 -0.07 40.28
N SER A 540 0.42 -0.88 41.28
CA SER A 540 -0.36 -2.05 41.66
C SER A 540 -1.74 -1.68 42.20
N ALA A 541 -2.83 -2.25 41.63
CA ALA A 541 -3.99 -2.71 42.38
C ALA A 541 -5.03 -3.34 41.42
N ASN A 542 -5.36 -4.60 41.67
CA ASN A 542 -6.47 -5.33 41.06
C ASN A 542 -7.83 -4.64 41.33
N ALA A 543 -8.41 -4.05 40.31
CA ALA A 543 -9.85 -3.85 40.21
C ALA A 543 -10.28 -4.47 38.86
N GLN A 544 -11.11 -5.51 38.92
CA GLN A 544 -11.77 -6.05 37.72
C GLN A 544 -12.70 -4.96 37.17
N VAL A 545 -12.37 -4.42 36.01
CA VAL A 545 -13.23 -3.52 35.25
C VAL A 545 -14.30 -4.38 34.59
N THR A 546 -15.56 -4.20 34.98
CA THR A 546 -16.72 -4.84 34.33
C THR A 546 -17.14 -4.00 33.13
N VAL A 547 -17.11 -4.61 31.93
CA VAL A 547 -17.55 -3.93 30.70
C VAL A 547 -19.08 -3.90 30.65
N ASP A 548 -19.63 -2.72 30.48
CA ASP A 548 -21.06 -2.52 30.26
C ASP A 548 -21.38 -2.58 28.75
N TRP A 549 -21.74 -3.75 28.26
CA TRP A 549 -22.05 -4.02 26.85
C TRP A 549 -23.33 -3.33 26.33
N SER A 550 -24.05 -2.60 27.17
CA SER A 550 -25.22 -1.81 26.73
C SER A 550 -24.83 -0.42 26.19
N LYS A 551 -23.58 0.01 26.40
CA LYS A 551 -23.06 1.29 25.90
C LYS A 551 -22.60 1.15 24.45
N SER A 552 -22.72 2.26 23.68
CA SER A 552 -22.05 2.35 22.39
C SER A 552 -20.53 2.45 22.60
N PRO A 553 -19.67 2.01 21.67
CA PRO A 553 -18.22 2.14 21.79
C PRO A 553 -17.72 3.57 22.01
N GLU A 554 -18.52 4.56 21.61
CA GLU A 554 -18.22 5.97 21.76
C GLU A 554 -18.48 6.48 23.20
N ASP A 555 -19.29 5.77 23.96
CA ASP A 555 -19.66 6.09 25.34
C ASP A 555 -18.90 5.25 26.39
N MET A 556 -18.02 4.34 25.96
CA MET A 556 -17.21 3.51 26.84
C MET A 556 -15.94 4.21 27.27
N THR A 557 -15.49 3.98 28.51
CA THR A 557 -14.18 4.47 28.96
C THR A 557 -13.05 3.65 28.30
N VAL A 558 -11.84 4.20 28.32
CA VAL A 558 -10.66 3.51 27.76
C VAL A 558 -10.41 2.17 28.47
N GLU A 559 -10.64 2.09 29.77
CA GLU A 559 -10.51 0.87 30.57
C GLU A 559 -11.60 -0.17 30.23
N GLU A 560 -12.83 0.27 29.97
CA GLU A 560 -13.92 -0.61 29.51
C GLU A 560 -13.65 -1.18 28.13
N LEU A 561 -13.11 -0.36 27.20
CA LEU A 561 -12.72 -0.80 25.85
C LEU A 561 -11.55 -1.79 25.88
N GLN A 562 -10.54 -1.55 26.72
CA GLN A 562 -9.41 -2.46 26.90
C GLN A 562 -9.81 -3.79 27.54
N ALA A 563 -10.72 -3.79 28.52
CA ALA A 563 -11.25 -5.00 29.14
C ALA A 563 -12.14 -5.81 28.16
N GLY A 564 -12.87 -5.15 27.26
CA GLY A 564 -13.67 -5.78 26.22
C GLY A 564 -12.88 -6.45 25.11
N ILE A 565 -11.65 -5.99 24.85
CA ILE A 565 -10.73 -6.61 23.88
C ILE A 565 -10.10 -7.90 24.45
N LEU A 566 -10.01 -8.03 25.78
CA LEU A 566 -9.40 -9.17 26.46
C LEU A 566 -10.44 -10.26 26.86
N ALA A 567 -11.73 -10.00 26.72
CA ALA A 567 -12.84 -10.92 26.99
C ALA A 567 -13.41 -11.52 25.69
#